data_24d3ae9251a2b24ac86dcee2785e5760
#
_entry.id   24d3ae9251a2b24ac86dcee2785e5760
#
_cell.length_a   1.000
_cell.length_b   1.000
_cell.length_c   1.000
_cell.angle_alpha   90.00
_cell.angle_beta   90.00
_cell.angle_gamma   90.00
#
_symmetry.space_group_name_H-M   'P 1'
#
loop_
_entity.id
_entity.type
_entity.pdbx_description
1 polymer ?
#
loop_
_entity_poly.entity_id
_entity_poly.type
_entity_poly.pdbx_seq_one_letter_code
_entity_poly.pdbx_strand_id
1 'polypeptide(L)'
;MKKFQKFAMIALLAIGTIACDSDDDAAPAQQTITEIAVANPDFSTLVTALTRTDLADVLDGSGQYTVFAPTNAAFTTFFASLGPNVNVNNVNVDVLENILLNHVIASEIKSSAIPASTYVSTLSPFNTSTGSPTISMFVQKAGSVVTLNGGVANSGAVVTTADIDASNGVIHVVNAVIAIPTIKNHAIANPAFSTVTGLLSTQGLVPTLDGTVGAPFTVFAPVNSAFTTAVLGIYNGLSSTNKTNLLKYHVVGGINVRSNAIPSGNIPTLFTPQTFSITGTSINDAGSTVNKNITVTDVQCSNGIVHAIDGVLLPSFP
;
A
#
# COMPACT_ATOMS: atom_id res chain seq x y z
N MET A 1 -63.72 -6.52 -83.95
CA MET A 1 -64.52 -7.65 -83.50
C MET A 1 -63.73 -8.50 -82.53
N LYS A 2 -64.20 -8.57 -81.28
CA LYS A 2 -64.25 -9.75 -80.42
C LYS A 2 -62.91 -10.52 -80.19
N LYS A 3 -62.41 -10.76 -78.98
CA LYS A 3 -63.12 -11.47 -77.87
C LYS A 3 -62.40 -11.22 -76.57
N PHE A 4 -63.14 -11.04 -75.50
CA PHE A 4 -62.71 -11.15 -74.08
C PHE A 4 -62.20 -12.55 -73.76
N GLN A 5 -61.09 -12.65 -73.08
CA GLN A 5 -60.74 -13.86 -72.35
C GLN A 5 -60.25 -13.48 -70.94
N LYS A 6 -61.01 -13.94 -69.97
CA LYS A 6 -60.80 -13.79 -68.53
C LYS A 6 -59.66 -14.66 -68.17
N PHE A 7 -58.63 -14.11 -67.56
CA PHE A 7 -57.63 -14.88 -66.80
C PHE A 7 -57.89 -14.71 -65.32
N ALA A 8 -58.17 -15.82 -64.70
CA ALA A 8 -58.30 -15.93 -63.24
C ALA A 8 -56.93 -15.75 -62.58
N MET A 9 -56.84 -14.79 -61.70
CA MET A 9 -55.64 -14.52 -60.90
C MET A 9 -55.65 -15.43 -59.65
N ILE A 10 -54.85 -16.46 -59.65
CA ILE A 10 -54.56 -17.28 -58.46
C ILE A 10 -53.64 -16.48 -57.59
N ALA A 11 -54.12 -15.99 -56.45
CA ALA A 11 -53.34 -15.38 -55.43
C ALA A 11 -52.58 -16.48 -54.68
N LEU A 12 -51.25 -16.57 -54.93
CA LEU A 12 -50.33 -17.41 -54.17
C LEU A 12 -49.98 -16.66 -52.92
N LEU A 13 -50.49 -17.08 -51.76
CA LEU A 13 -50.18 -16.56 -50.44
C LEU A 13 -48.81 -17.09 -50.07
N ALA A 14 -47.75 -16.29 -50.31
CA ALA A 14 -46.41 -16.56 -49.75
C ALA A 14 -46.43 -16.23 -48.27
N ILE A 15 -46.45 -17.28 -47.46
CA ILE A 15 -46.16 -17.16 -46.00
C ILE A 15 -44.68 -16.86 -45.91
N GLY A 16 -44.31 -15.58 -45.76
CA GLY A 16 -42.98 -15.16 -45.35
C GLY A 16 -42.76 -15.58 -43.90
N THR A 17 -41.89 -16.56 -43.66
CA THR A 17 -41.31 -16.78 -42.36
C THR A 17 -40.47 -15.56 -42.03
N ILE A 18 -40.95 -14.73 -41.10
CA ILE A 18 -40.12 -13.73 -40.43
C ILE A 18 -39.15 -14.58 -39.59
N ALA A 19 -37.91 -14.78 -40.09
CA ALA A 19 -36.80 -15.14 -39.26
C ALA A 19 -36.59 -13.94 -38.30
N CYS A 20 -36.97 -14.09 -37.04
CA CYS A 20 -36.40 -13.28 -35.99
C CYS A 20 -34.90 -13.56 -35.99
N ASP A 21 -34.14 -12.65 -36.57
CA ASP A 21 -32.75 -12.48 -36.24
C ASP A 21 -32.76 -12.08 -34.76
N SER A 22 -32.46 -13.02 -33.88
CA SER A 22 -32.08 -12.74 -32.52
C SER A 22 -30.72 -12.09 -32.65
N ASP A 23 -30.70 -10.75 -32.83
CA ASP A 23 -29.55 -9.95 -32.39
C ASP A 23 -29.39 -10.28 -30.90
N ASP A 24 -28.49 -11.20 -30.61
CA ASP A 24 -27.90 -11.33 -29.29
C ASP A 24 -27.24 -9.98 -29.04
N ASP A 25 -27.98 -9.05 -28.43
CA ASP A 25 -27.44 -7.88 -27.76
C ASP A 25 -26.53 -8.39 -26.63
N ALA A 26 -25.37 -8.92 -27.02
CA ALA A 26 -24.30 -9.19 -26.07
C ALA A 26 -23.97 -7.85 -25.42
N ALA A 27 -24.23 -7.74 -24.12
CA ALA A 27 -23.86 -6.56 -23.36
C ALA A 27 -22.42 -6.20 -23.72
N PRO A 28 -22.10 -4.91 -23.97
CA PRO A 28 -20.74 -4.52 -24.32
C PRO A 28 -19.75 -5.09 -23.32
N ALA A 29 -18.69 -5.73 -23.82
CA ALA A 29 -17.68 -6.34 -22.98
C ALA A 29 -17.12 -5.27 -22.02
N GLN A 30 -17.06 -5.61 -20.74
CA GLN A 30 -16.52 -4.71 -19.72
C GLN A 30 -15.05 -4.42 -20.05
N GLN A 31 -14.66 -3.14 -19.99
CA GLN A 31 -13.31 -2.68 -20.29
C GLN A 31 -12.31 -3.14 -19.21
N THR A 32 -11.07 -3.37 -19.61
CA THR A 32 -9.95 -3.61 -18.70
C THR A 32 -9.57 -2.31 -17.96
N ILE A 33 -8.76 -2.45 -16.91
CA ILE A 33 -8.19 -1.30 -16.17
C ILE A 33 -7.44 -0.36 -17.12
N THR A 34 -6.65 -0.92 -18.03
CA THR A 34 -5.86 -0.15 -19.00
C THR A 34 -6.73 0.56 -20.01
N GLU A 35 -7.76 -0.11 -20.56
CA GLU A 35 -8.72 0.49 -21.48
C GLU A 35 -9.47 1.67 -20.84
N ILE A 36 -9.92 1.51 -19.57
CA ILE A 36 -10.56 2.60 -18.82
C ILE A 36 -9.60 3.78 -18.63
N ALA A 37 -8.32 3.49 -18.29
CA ALA A 37 -7.33 4.53 -18.13
C ALA A 37 -7.07 5.30 -19.45
N VAL A 38 -6.96 4.59 -20.56
CA VAL A 38 -6.77 5.19 -21.90
C VAL A 38 -7.97 6.04 -22.33
N ALA A 39 -9.19 5.60 -22.00
CA ALA A 39 -10.41 6.32 -22.35
C ALA A 39 -10.63 7.61 -21.52
N ASN A 40 -9.95 7.78 -20.39
CA ASN A 40 -10.12 8.92 -19.50
C ASN A 40 -8.97 9.95 -19.64
N PRO A 41 -9.25 11.18 -20.13
CA PRO A 41 -8.23 12.23 -20.29
C PRO A 41 -7.49 12.59 -18.99
N ASP A 42 -8.12 12.43 -17.83
CA ASP A 42 -7.51 12.73 -16.52
C ASP A 42 -6.37 11.76 -16.15
N PHE A 43 -6.23 10.64 -16.87
CA PHE A 43 -5.19 9.64 -16.68
C PHE A 43 -4.12 9.63 -17.77
N SER A 44 -4.07 10.63 -18.65
CA SER A 44 -3.10 10.66 -19.76
C SER A 44 -1.63 10.56 -19.30
N THR A 45 -1.30 11.14 -18.15
CA THR A 45 0.03 11.03 -17.55
C THR A 45 0.27 9.61 -17.00
N LEU A 46 -0.73 8.99 -16.37
CA LEU A 46 -0.68 7.60 -15.90
C LEU A 46 -0.46 6.64 -17.09
N VAL A 47 -1.21 6.80 -18.18
CA VAL A 47 -1.05 5.98 -19.40
C VAL A 47 0.37 6.12 -19.96
N THR A 48 0.90 7.35 -20.05
CA THR A 48 2.28 7.59 -20.48
C THR A 48 3.28 6.90 -19.55
N ALA A 49 3.06 6.95 -18.23
CA ALA A 49 3.92 6.30 -17.25
C ALA A 49 3.89 4.76 -17.38
N LEU A 50 2.70 4.16 -17.52
CA LEU A 50 2.53 2.72 -17.73
C LEU A 50 3.22 2.25 -19.02
N THR A 51 3.11 3.02 -20.11
CA THR A 51 3.78 2.72 -21.39
C THR A 51 5.31 2.77 -21.26
N ARG A 52 5.86 3.76 -20.53
CA ARG A 52 7.32 3.90 -20.33
C ARG A 52 7.93 2.79 -19.47
N THR A 53 7.14 2.17 -18.62
CA THR A 53 7.58 1.13 -17.68
C THR A 53 7.17 -0.27 -18.12
N ASP A 54 6.56 -0.43 -19.29
CA ASP A 54 6.01 -1.68 -19.82
C ASP A 54 5.01 -2.36 -18.87
N LEU A 55 4.41 -1.58 -17.92
CA LEU A 55 3.44 -2.10 -16.94
C LEU A 55 2.02 -2.21 -17.48
N ALA A 56 1.72 -1.67 -18.65
CA ALA A 56 0.41 -1.81 -19.27
C ALA A 56 0.06 -3.29 -19.49
N ASP A 57 0.99 -4.08 -20.04
CA ASP A 57 0.82 -5.51 -20.29
C ASP A 57 0.63 -6.32 -18.99
N VAL A 58 1.24 -5.88 -17.89
CA VAL A 58 1.06 -6.51 -16.56
C VAL A 58 -0.37 -6.32 -16.07
N LEU A 59 -0.94 -5.12 -16.27
CA LEU A 59 -2.31 -4.78 -15.84
C LEU A 59 -3.37 -5.35 -16.80
N ASP A 60 -3.01 -5.69 -18.04
CA ASP A 60 -3.92 -6.37 -19.00
C ASP A 60 -3.88 -7.90 -18.86
N GLY A 61 -3.04 -8.43 -17.98
CA GLY A 61 -2.98 -9.86 -17.68
C GLY A 61 -4.27 -10.40 -17.05
N SER A 62 -4.35 -11.73 -16.93
CA SER A 62 -5.51 -12.45 -16.38
C SER A 62 -5.70 -12.32 -14.85
N GLY A 63 -4.91 -11.49 -14.18
CA GLY A 63 -5.02 -11.22 -12.75
C GLY A 63 -6.25 -10.37 -12.41
N GLN A 64 -6.60 -10.37 -11.11
CA GLN A 64 -7.55 -9.40 -10.55
C GLN A 64 -6.75 -8.37 -9.75
N TYR A 65 -6.94 -7.09 -10.05
CA TYR A 65 -6.16 -6.01 -9.46
C TYR A 65 -7.03 -4.95 -8.79
N THR A 66 -6.46 -4.30 -7.79
CA THR A 66 -6.93 -2.99 -7.32
C THR A 66 -5.89 -1.96 -7.71
N VAL A 67 -6.29 -0.97 -8.49
CA VAL A 67 -5.40 0.12 -8.92
C VAL A 67 -5.85 1.42 -8.27
N PHE A 68 -4.96 2.04 -7.52
CA PHE A 68 -5.12 3.41 -7.04
C PHE A 68 -4.57 4.35 -8.12
N ALA A 69 -5.45 4.91 -8.95
CA ALA A 69 -5.09 5.69 -10.13
C ALA A 69 -4.90 7.18 -9.81
N PRO A 70 -3.66 7.72 -9.85
CA PRO A 70 -3.41 9.14 -9.69
C PRO A 70 -3.86 9.92 -10.92
N THR A 71 -4.46 11.10 -10.72
CA THR A 71 -4.81 12.02 -11.79
C THR A 71 -3.57 12.74 -12.35
N ASN A 72 -3.72 13.40 -13.51
CA ASN A 72 -2.67 14.26 -14.07
C ASN A 72 -2.20 15.33 -13.08
N ALA A 73 -3.11 15.93 -12.31
CA ALA A 73 -2.78 16.92 -11.27
C ALA A 73 -1.93 16.30 -10.14
N ALA A 74 -2.23 15.07 -9.74
CA ALA A 74 -1.43 14.32 -8.76
C ALA A 74 0.01 14.11 -9.26
N PHE A 75 0.19 13.70 -10.51
CA PHE A 75 1.51 13.56 -11.13
C PHE A 75 2.25 14.89 -11.27
N THR A 76 1.57 15.96 -11.64
CA THR A 76 2.19 17.31 -11.71
C THR A 76 2.80 17.70 -10.36
N THR A 77 2.05 17.52 -9.28
CA THR A 77 2.54 17.81 -7.93
C THR A 77 3.70 16.89 -7.54
N PHE A 78 3.61 15.61 -7.86
CA PHE A 78 4.66 14.63 -7.58
C PHE A 78 5.96 14.97 -8.30
N PHE A 79 5.93 15.21 -9.61
CA PHE A 79 7.14 15.55 -10.37
C PHE A 79 7.75 16.87 -9.91
N ALA A 80 6.94 17.88 -9.57
CA ALA A 80 7.43 19.12 -9.01
C ALA A 80 8.20 18.93 -7.70
N SER A 81 7.83 17.92 -6.88
CA SER A 81 8.53 17.58 -5.64
C SER A 81 9.90 16.91 -5.86
N LEU A 82 10.12 16.30 -7.01
CA LEU A 82 11.38 15.66 -7.39
C LEU A 82 12.42 16.65 -7.92
N GLY A 83 11.98 17.84 -8.32
CA GLY A 83 12.86 18.91 -8.77
C GLY A 83 12.34 19.67 -9.98
N PRO A 84 12.98 20.81 -10.32
CA PRO A 84 12.61 21.60 -11.47
C PRO A 84 12.83 20.80 -12.76
N ASN A 85 11.87 20.88 -13.67
CA ASN A 85 11.88 20.23 -14.99
C ASN A 85 11.75 18.68 -14.96
N VAL A 86 11.52 18.04 -13.81
CA VAL A 86 11.18 16.62 -13.77
C VAL A 86 9.74 16.43 -14.27
N ASN A 87 9.53 15.45 -15.12
CA ASN A 87 8.23 15.08 -15.67
C ASN A 87 8.19 13.59 -16.04
N VAL A 88 7.04 13.13 -16.52
CA VAL A 88 6.83 11.73 -16.86
C VAL A 88 7.82 11.19 -17.92
N ASN A 89 8.39 12.04 -18.78
CA ASN A 89 9.28 11.63 -19.87
C ASN A 89 10.76 11.53 -19.46
N ASN A 90 11.17 12.20 -18.38
CA ASN A 90 12.58 12.26 -17.98
C ASN A 90 12.89 11.77 -16.56
N VAL A 91 11.87 11.45 -15.76
CA VAL A 91 12.08 10.76 -14.47
C VAL A 91 12.75 9.41 -14.71
N ASN A 92 13.60 8.97 -13.77
CA ASN A 92 14.22 7.63 -13.84
C ASN A 92 13.14 6.55 -13.94
N VAL A 93 13.30 5.62 -14.91
CA VAL A 93 12.28 4.62 -15.23
C VAL A 93 12.08 3.63 -14.07
N ASP A 94 13.15 3.20 -13.39
CA ASP A 94 13.06 2.25 -12.27
C ASP A 94 12.33 2.88 -11.06
N VAL A 95 12.54 4.18 -10.82
CA VAL A 95 11.82 4.93 -9.79
C VAL A 95 10.33 5.03 -10.15
N LEU A 96 10.03 5.32 -11.41
CA LEU A 96 8.66 5.42 -11.90
C LEU A 96 7.94 4.07 -11.81
N GLU A 97 8.59 2.99 -12.24
CA GLU A 97 8.08 1.63 -12.17
C GLU A 97 7.75 1.22 -10.74
N ASN A 98 8.69 1.38 -9.80
CA ASN A 98 8.47 1.04 -8.40
C ASN A 98 7.31 1.83 -7.78
N ILE A 99 7.17 3.11 -8.14
CA ILE A 99 6.06 3.95 -7.69
C ILE A 99 4.73 3.45 -8.28
N LEU A 100 4.67 3.14 -9.57
CA LEU A 100 3.46 2.60 -10.19
C LEU A 100 3.07 1.25 -9.57
N LEU A 101 4.02 0.35 -9.36
CA LEU A 101 3.79 -0.92 -8.67
C LEU A 101 3.28 -0.74 -7.23
N ASN A 102 3.68 0.36 -6.56
CA ASN A 102 3.16 0.71 -5.23
C ASN A 102 1.69 1.17 -5.25
N HIS A 103 1.12 1.47 -6.41
CA HIS A 103 -0.29 1.79 -6.58
C HIS A 103 -1.16 0.58 -6.91
N VAL A 104 -0.59 -0.61 -7.02
CA VAL A 104 -1.29 -1.82 -7.47
C VAL A 104 -1.27 -2.90 -6.38
N ILE A 105 -2.44 -3.52 -6.16
CA ILE A 105 -2.60 -4.68 -5.30
C ILE A 105 -3.07 -5.85 -6.17
N ALA A 106 -2.48 -7.05 -5.99
CA ALA A 106 -2.80 -8.26 -6.75
C ALA A 106 -4.08 -8.97 -6.24
N SER A 107 -5.13 -8.21 -6.03
CA SER A 107 -6.47 -8.70 -5.71
C SER A 107 -7.48 -7.59 -5.90
N GLU A 108 -8.74 -7.93 -6.19
CA GLU A 108 -9.82 -6.96 -6.22
C GLU A 108 -10.29 -6.63 -4.80
N ILE A 109 -10.27 -5.36 -4.42
CA ILE A 109 -10.75 -4.86 -3.13
C ILE A 109 -11.69 -3.68 -3.35
N LYS A 110 -12.98 -3.94 -3.31
CA LYS A 110 -14.01 -2.88 -3.32
C LYS A 110 -13.94 -2.05 -2.04
N SER A 111 -14.32 -0.80 -2.13
CA SER A 111 -14.33 0.11 -0.98
C SER A 111 -15.18 -0.42 0.18
N SER A 112 -16.25 -1.16 -0.10
CA SER A 112 -17.11 -1.80 0.91
C SER A 112 -16.40 -2.89 1.70
N ALA A 113 -15.41 -3.58 1.11
CA ALA A 113 -14.63 -4.65 1.74
C ALA A 113 -13.44 -4.13 2.59
N ILE A 114 -13.11 -2.83 2.48
CA ILE A 114 -12.02 -2.22 3.27
C ILE A 114 -12.47 -2.08 4.74
N PRO A 115 -11.74 -2.69 5.69
CA PRO A 115 -11.99 -2.50 7.12
C PRO A 115 -11.61 -1.10 7.58
N ALA A 116 -11.88 -0.75 8.85
CA ALA A 116 -11.55 0.55 9.42
C ALA A 116 -10.05 0.89 9.30
N SER A 117 -9.18 -0.12 9.41
CA SER A 117 -7.75 0.00 9.10
C SER A 117 -7.15 -1.36 8.78
N THR A 118 -6.19 -1.40 7.86
CA THR A 118 -5.46 -2.61 7.47
C THR A 118 -4.14 -2.27 6.79
N TYR A 119 -3.24 -3.26 6.74
CA TYR A 119 -2.11 -3.26 5.82
C TYR A 119 -2.39 -4.21 4.66
N VAL A 120 -2.03 -3.78 3.46
CA VAL A 120 -2.11 -4.59 2.23
C VAL A 120 -0.73 -4.59 1.55
N SER A 121 -0.39 -5.67 0.87
CA SER A 121 0.85 -5.76 0.09
C SER A 121 0.60 -5.21 -1.31
N THR A 122 1.44 -4.27 -1.73
CA THR A 122 1.45 -3.74 -3.10
C THR A 122 2.27 -4.65 -4.02
N LEU A 123 2.36 -4.34 -5.31
CA LEU A 123 3.28 -5.03 -6.22
C LEU A 123 4.71 -4.47 -6.18
N SER A 124 4.95 -3.32 -5.53
CA SER A 124 6.30 -2.72 -5.44
C SER A 124 7.23 -3.61 -4.61
N PRO A 125 8.37 -4.07 -5.15
CA PRO A 125 9.31 -4.87 -4.39
C PRO A 125 10.11 -4.00 -3.39
N PHE A 126 10.53 -4.59 -2.28
CA PHE A 126 11.44 -3.95 -1.33
C PHE A 126 12.81 -3.67 -1.93
N ASN A 127 13.29 -4.60 -2.77
CA ASN A 127 14.50 -4.45 -3.56
C ASN A 127 14.37 -5.26 -4.86
N THR A 128 15.33 -5.14 -5.76
CA THR A 128 15.31 -5.79 -7.08
C THR A 128 15.67 -7.29 -7.06
N SER A 129 15.90 -7.90 -5.88
CA SER A 129 16.23 -9.31 -5.76
C SER A 129 15.00 -10.18 -6.00
N THR A 130 15.18 -11.29 -6.71
CA THR A 130 14.13 -12.29 -6.93
C THR A 130 13.57 -12.80 -5.59
N GLY A 131 12.24 -12.79 -5.45
CA GLY A 131 11.57 -13.20 -4.22
C GLY A 131 11.62 -12.16 -3.10
N SER A 132 12.04 -10.92 -3.42
CA SER A 132 11.97 -9.80 -2.48
C SER A 132 10.54 -9.62 -1.96
N PRO A 133 10.37 -9.33 -0.65
CA PRO A 133 9.06 -8.96 -0.12
C PRO A 133 8.56 -7.67 -0.79
N THR A 134 7.25 -7.54 -0.88
CA THR A 134 6.63 -6.34 -1.45
C THR A 134 6.30 -5.33 -0.36
N ILE A 135 6.30 -4.05 -0.74
CA ILE A 135 6.00 -2.91 0.13
C ILE A 135 4.57 -3.00 0.66
N SER A 136 4.39 -2.68 1.93
CA SER A 136 3.09 -2.59 2.56
C SER A 136 2.48 -1.19 2.37
N MET A 137 1.18 -1.13 2.14
CA MET A 137 0.39 0.10 2.15
C MET A 137 -0.56 0.06 3.36
N PHE A 138 -0.59 1.12 4.15
CA PHE A 138 -1.59 1.29 5.19
C PHE A 138 -2.85 1.92 4.62
N VAL A 139 -3.96 1.20 4.73
CA VAL A 139 -5.28 1.65 4.26
C VAL A 139 -6.16 1.91 5.47
N GLN A 140 -6.73 3.10 5.55
CA GLN A 140 -7.67 3.51 6.60
C GLN A 140 -8.98 3.98 5.97
N LYS A 141 -10.11 3.52 6.54
CA LYS A 141 -11.45 3.94 6.13
C LYS A 141 -12.20 4.57 7.29
N ALA A 142 -12.66 5.80 7.08
CA ALA A 142 -13.52 6.53 8.02
C ALA A 142 -14.80 6.98 7.31
N GLY A 143 -15.90 6.32 7.58
CA GLY A 143 -17.12 6.49 6.80
C GLY A 143 -16.93 6.07 5.34
N SER A 144 -17.15 6.98 4.40
CA SER A 144 -16.90 6.77 2.96
C SER A 144 -15.47 7.15 2.53
N VAL A 145 -14.68 7.79 3.38
CA VAL A 145 -13.34 8.27 3.03
C VAL A 145 -12.32 7.17 3.22
N VAL A 146 -11.59 6.83 2.16
CA VAL A 146 -10.45 5.92 2.19
C VAL A 146 -9.16 6.74 2.07
N THR A 147 -8.28 6.56 3.05
CA THR A 147 -6.99 7.24 3.13
C THR A 147 -5.86 6.21 3.06
N LEU A 148 -4.86 6.47 2.25
CA LEU A 148 -3.71 5.62 1.98
C LEU A 148 -2.46 6.23 2.58
N ASN A 149 -1.70 5.47 3.36
CA ASN A 149 -0.47 5.89 4.04
C ASN A 149 -0.58 7.22 4.79
N GLY A 150 -1.76 7.50 5.43
CA GLY A 150 -1.99 8.71 6.20
C GLY A 150 -2.28 9.96 5.37
N GLY A 151 -2.56 9.82 4.08
CA GLY A 151 -2.94 10.93 3.18
C GLY A 151 -1.77 11.75 2.68
N VAL A 152 -2.08 12.81 1.94
CA VAL A 152 -1.10 13.64 1.20
C VAL A 152 0.00 14.21 2.10
N ALA A 153 -0.34 14.64 3.32
CA ALA A 153 0.63 15.21 4.27
C ALA A 153 1.73 14.22 4.70
N ASN A 154 1.48 12.90 4.51
CA ASN A 154 2.44 11.84 4.84
C ASN A 154 2.90 11.07 3.58
N SER A 155 2.91 11.72 2.44
CA SER A 155 3.29 11.14 1.13
C SER A 155 2.39 9.98 0.68
N GLY A 156 1.19 9.90 1.22
CA GLY A 156 0.11 9.02 0.81
C GLY A 156 -0.94 9.75 -0.03
N ALA A 157 -2.16 9.22 -0.08
CA ALA A 157 -3.25 9.79 -0.87
C ALA A 157 -4.62 9.60 -0.19
N VAL A 158 -5.63 10.27 -0.74
CA VAL A 158 -7.05 10.06 -0.41
C VAL A 158 -7.77 9.62 -1.69
N VAL A 159 -8.62 8.62 -1.57
CA VAL A 159 -9.49 8.16 -2.65
C VAL A 159 -10.58 9.21 -2.88
N THR A 160 -10.68 9.71 -4.10
CA THR A 160 -11.68 10.72 -4.53
C THR A 160 -12.87 10.09 -5.23
N THR A 161 -12.65 9.03 -5.99
CA THR A 161 -13.69 8.22 -6.61
C THR A 161 -13.34 6.75 -6.41
N ALA A 162 -14.24 6.02 -5.78
CA ALA A 162 -14.04 4.60 -5.50
C ALA A 162 -14.85 3.72 -6.46
N ASP A 163 -14.44 2.46 -6.57
CA ASP A 163 -15.21 1.37 -7.18
C ASP A 163 -15.57 1.57 -8.66
N ILE A 164 -14.60 2.03 -9.48
CA ILE A 164 -14.74 1.97 -10.94
C ILE A 164 -14.42 0.54 -11.37
N ASP A 165 -15.45 -0.17 -11.81
CA ASP A 165 -15.37 -1.58 -12.18
C ASP A 165 -14.68 -1.78 -13.53
N ALA A 166 -13.73 -2.73 -13.56
CA ALA A 166 -13.06 -3.21 -14.77
C ALA A 166 -13.20 -4.74 -14.88
N SER A 167 -13.06 -5.29 -16.09
CA SER A 167 -13.14 -6.75 -16.33
C SER A 167 -12.07 -7.54 -15.55
N ASN A 168 -10.94 -6.92 -15.24
CA ASN A 168 -9.82 -7.50 -14.53
C ASN A 168 -9.51 -6.80 -13.17
N GLY A 169 -10.53 -6.19 -12.54
CA GLY A 169 -10.38 -5.63 -11.18
C GLY A 169 -11.15 -4.34 -10.93
N VAL A 170 -10.61 -3.50 -10.07
CA VAL A 170 -11.25 -2.23 -9.65
C VAL A 170 -10.24 -1.09 -9.63
N ILE A 171 -10.70 0.10 -10.04
CA ILE A 171 -9.91 1.33 -9.97
C ILE A 171 -10.49 2.24 -8.87
N HIS A 172 -9.60 2.78 -8.05
CA HIS A 172 -9.88 3.87 -7.12
C HIS A 172 -9.05 5.09 -7.51
N VAL A 173 -9.71 6.18 -7.88
CA VAL A 173 -9.03 7.43 -8.23
C VAL A 173 -8.47 8.09 -6.97
N VAL A 174 -7.22 8.54 -7.02
CA VAL A 174 -6.55 9.18 -5.89
C VAL A 174 -6.05 10.59 -6.23
N ASN A 175 -6.04 11.44 -5.21
CA ASN A 175 -5.68 12.86 -5.34
C ASN A 175 -4.17 13.13 -5.29
N ALA A 176 -3.35 12.12 -5.03
CA ALA A 176 -1.89 12.23 -4.99
C ALA A 176 -1.22 10.94 -5.47
N VAL A 177 0.03 11.03 -5.94
CA VAL A 177 0.90 9.88 -6.15
C VAL A 177 1.36 9.37 -4.79
N ILE A 178 1.19 8.07 -4.54
CA ILE A 178 1.55 7.42 -3.29
C ILE A 178 3.04 7.08 -3.33
N ALA A 179 3.85 7.81 -2.58
CA ALA A 179 5.27 7.49 -2.46
C ALA A 179 5.48 6.16 -1.72
N ILE A 180 6.65 5.54 -1.95
CA ILE A 180 7.02 4.31 -1.26
C ILE A 180 7.31 4.65 0.21
N PRO A 181 6.55 4.07 1.18
CA PRO A 181 6.63 4.51 2.57
C PRO A 181 7.90 4.04 3.26
N THR A 182 8.48 4.91 4.09
CA THR A 182 9.50 4.55 5.08
C THR A 182 8.84 4.06 6.38
N ILE A 183 9.64 3.57 7.32
CA ILE A 183 9.18 3.23 8.68
C ILE A 183 8.48 4.43 9.33
N LYS A 184 9.03 5.64 9.16
CA LYS A 184 8.42 6.88 9.65
C LYS A 184 7.02 7.09 9.08
N ASN A 185 6.86 6.91 7.77
CA ASN A 185 5.56 7.10 7.13
C ASN A 185 4.49 6.16 7.70
N HIS A 186 4.82 4.88 7.91
CA HIS A 186 3.90 3.93 8.54
C HIS A 186 3.61 4.26 10.00
N ALA A 187 4.63 4.69 10.77
CA ALA A 187 4.44 5.09 12.17
C ALA A 187 3.51 6.31 12.30
N ILE A 188 3.59 7.28 11.38
CA ILE A 188 2.72 8.45 11.35
C ILE A 188 1.33 8.09 10.81
N ALA A 189 1.24 7.24 9.77
CA ALA A 189 0.00 6.88 9.12
C ALA A 189 -0.95 6.10 10.02
N ASN A 190 -0.42 5.21 10.86
CA ASN A 190 -1.21 4.34 11.71
C ASN A 190 -1.44 4.96 13.10
N PRO A 191 -2.68 5.36 13.43
CA PRO A 191 -3.02 5.96 14.72
C PRO A 191 -2.65 5.08 15.93
N ALA A 192 -2.54 3.74 15.75
CA ALA A 192 -2.14 2.83 16.81
C ALA A 192 -0.72 3.07 17.32
N PHE A 193 0.12 3.80 16.58
CA PHE A 193 1.49 4.15 16.94
C PHE A 193 1.66 5.61 17.39
N SER A 194 0.58 6.36 17.59
CA SER A 194 0.67 7.80 17.91
C SER A 194 1.49 8.09 19.17
N THR A 195 1.41 7.23 20.19
CA THR A 195 2.21 7.40 21.44
C THR A 195 3.70 7.25 21.16
N VAL A 196 4.15 6.14 20.55
CA VAL A 196 5.57 5.92 20.26
C VAL A 196 6.11 6.96 19.29
N THR A 197 5.31 7.37 18.30
CA THR A 197 5.69 8.43 17.33
C THR A 197 5.92 9.77 18.05
N GLY A 198 5.05 10.13 18.99
CA GLY A 198 5.23 11.31 19.84
C GLY A 198 6.52 11.25 20.69
N LEU A 199 6.82 10.10 21.28
CA LEU A 199 8.05 9.90 22.06
C LEU A 199 9.30 9.98 21.17
N LEU A 200 9.29 9.36 19.98
CA LEU A 200 10.38 9.45 19.00
C LEU A 200 10.63 10.89 18.56
N SER A 201 9.55 11.64 18.32
CA SER A 201 9.63 13.07 17.96
C SER A 201 10.28 13.90 19.08
N THR A 202 9.85 13.70 20.33
CA THR A 202 10.39 14.40 21.50
C THR A 202 11.89 14.12 21.72
N GLN A 203 12.35 12.91 21.38
CA GLN A 203 13.75 12.53 21.49
C GLN A 203 14.56 12.81 20.21
N GLY A 204 13.97 13.41 19.18
CA GLY A 204 14.67 13.70 17.92
C GLY A 204 15.07 12.46 17.10
N LEU A 205 14.40 11.32 17.31
CA LEU A 205 14.74 10.04 16.66
C LEU A 205 13.99 9.77 15.36
N VAL A 206 13.02 10.60 14.99
CA VAL A 206 12.26 10.45 13.74
C VAL A 206 13.16 10.45 12.51
N PRO A 207 14.16 11.35 12.36
CA PRO A 207 15.07 11.31 11.22
C PRO A 207 15.89 10.02 11.11
N THR A 208 16.20 9.35 12.22
CA THR A 208 16.91 8.06 12.22
C THR A 208 16.10 6.98 11.53
N LEU A 209 14.78 6.96 11.73
CA LEU A 209 13.87 5.97 11.14
C LEU A 209 13.39 6.35 9.73
N ASP A 210 13.69 7.56 9.27
CA ASP A 210 13.40 8.03 7.91
C ASP A 210 14.62 7.91 6.98
N GLY A 211 15.82 7.88 7.58
CA GLY A 211 17.09 7.82 6.88
C GLY A 211 17.47 6.42 6.37
N THR A 212 18.52 6.40 5.57
CA THR A 212 19.14 5.17 5.05
C THR A 212 20.39 4.74 5.84
N VAL A 213 20.94 5.63 6.68
CA VAL A 213 22.13 5.31 7.49
C VAL A 213 21.76 4.30 8.57
N GLY A 214 22.36 3.12 8.50
CA GLY A 214 22.06 1.98 9.37
C GLY A 214 20.86 1.13 8.91
N ALA A 215 20.19 1.52 7.82
CA ALA A 215 19.18 0.70 7.19
C ALA A 215 19.80 -0.53 6.47
N PRO A 216 18.99 -1.59 6.22
CA PRO A 216 17.58 -1.69 6.60
C PRO A 216 17.40 -1.91 8.10
N PHE A 217 16.25 -1.47 8.63
CA PHE A 217 15.91 -1.65 10.05
C PHE A 217 14.85 -2.72 10.25
N THR A 218 14.91 -3.41 11.39
CA THR A 218 13.77 -4.16 11.93
C THR A 218 13.29 -3.45 13.20
N VAL A 219 12.05 -2.97 13.18
CA VAL A 219 11.47 -2.21 14.28
C VAL A 219 10.36 -3.00 14.96
N PHE A 220 10.45 -3.18 16.27
CA PHE A 220 9.39 -3.72 17.11
C PHE A 220 8.62 -2.55 17.73
N ALA A 221 7.53 -2.15 17.08
CA ALA A 221 6.80 -0.92 17.41
C ALA A 221 5.68 -1.18 18.43
N PRO A 222 5.76 -0.64 19.66
CA PRO A 222 4.70 -0.78 20.65
C PRO A 222 3.45 -0.01 20.21
N VAL A 223 2.28 -0.67 20.25
CA VAL A 223 1.00 0.00 20.04
C VAL A 223 0.62 0.87 21.25
N ASN A 224 -0.32 1.80 21.06
CA ASN A 224 -0.72 2.75 22.13
C ASN A 224 -1.09 2.07 23.45
N SER A 225 -1.79 0.92 23.39
CA SER A 225 -2.18 0.16 24.61
C SER A 225 -1.00 -0.42 25.38
N ALA A 226 0.18 -0.55 24.77
CA ALA A 226 1.41 -0.97 25.42
C ALA A 226 1.93 0.07 26.42
N PHE A 227 1.58 1.34 26.23
CA PHE A 227 1.99 2.46 27.09
C PHE A 227 1.05 2.64 28.27
N THR A 228 0.99 1.65 29.14
CA THR A 228 0.22 1.73 30.40
C THR A 228 0.72 2.84 31.30
N THR A 229 -0.08 3.26 32.30
CA THR A 229 0.32 4.26 33.31
C THR A 229 1.65 3.88 33.99
N ALA A 230 1.84 2.59 34.26
CA ALA A 230 3.09 2.09 34.88
C ALA A 230 4.29 2.26 33.92
N VAL A 231 4.15 1.88 32.67
CA VAL A 231 5.21 2.01 31.63
C VAL A 231 5.55 3.49 31.39
N LEU A 232 4.52 4.36 31.29
CA LEU A 232 4.75 5.81 31.16
C LEU A 232 5.41 6.39 32.41
N GLY A 233 5.07 5.89 33.61
CA GLY A 233 5.75 6.26 34.86
C GLY A 233 7.24 5.92 34.83
N ILE A 234 7.60 4.70 34.39
CA ILE A 234 8.99 4.29 34.19
C ILE A 234 9.66 5.23 33.18
N TYR A 235 9.09 5.40 31.97
CA TYR A 235 9.67 6.26 30.93
C TYR A 235 9.90 7.69 31.42
N ASN A 236 8.92 8.29 32.11
CA ASN A 236 9.02 9.68 32.58
C ASN A 236 10.12 9.87 33.63
N GLY A 237 10.36 8.84 34.44
CA GLY A 237 11.43 8.85 35.45
C GLY A 237 12.85 8.71 34.91
N LEU A 238 12.99 8.30 33.62
CA LEU A 238 14.31 8.15 32.99
C LEU A 238 14.96 9.50 32.66
N SER A 239 16.30 9.52 32.66
CA SER A 239 17.09 10.61 32.06
C SER A 239 16.79 10.71 30.54
N SER A 240 17.10 11.86 29.92
CA SER A 240 16.94 12.04 28.49
C SER A 240 17.72 10.99 27.67
N THR A 241 18.93 10.68 28.09
CA THR A 241 19.77 9.64 27.48
C THR A 241 19.07 8.27 27.54
N ASN A 242 18.55 7.89 28.71
CA ASN A 242 17.90 6.60 28.89
C ASN A 242 16.55 6.52 28.20
N LYS A 243 15.82 7.63 28.03
CA LYS A 243 14.63 7.71 27.16
C LYS A 243 14.98 7.39 25.70
N THR A 244 16.06 7.99 25.20
CA THR A 244 16.59 7.71 23.86
C THR A 244 17.01 6.24 23.73
N ASN A 245 17.73 5.70 24.72
CA ASN A 245 18.19 4.31 24.74
C ASN A 245 17.03 3.31 24.79
N LEU A 246 15.97 3.59 25.56
CA LEU A 246 14.76 2.77 25.59
C LEU A 246 14.11 2.70 24.20
N LEU A 247 14.00 3.81 23.48
CA LEU A 247 13.44 3.81 22.12
C LEU A 247 14.35 3.08 21.13
N LYS A 248 15.68 3.24 21.22
CA LYS A 248 16.67 2.51 20.42
C LYS A 248 16.66 1.00 20.69
N TYR A 249 16.26 0.57 21.88
CA TYR A 249 16.15 -0.84 22.23
C TYR A 249 15.09 -1.60 21.43
N HIS A 250 14.14 -0.89 20.81
CA HIS A 250 13.11 -1.46 19.94
C HIS A 250 13.58 -1.62 18.48
N VAL A 251 14.80 -1.23 18.14
CA VAL A 251 15.28 -1.16 16.76
C VAL A 251 16.54 -2.02 16.59
N VAL A 252 16.50 -2.88 15.59
CA VAL A 252 17.64 -3.66 15.08
C VAL A 252 18.11 -3.01 13.79
N GLY A 253 19.38 -2.63 13.72
CA GLY A 253 19.96 -1.99 12.54
C GLY A 253 20.68 -2.96 11.60
N GLY A 254 20.77 -2.59 10.33
CA GLY A 254 21.52 -3.31 9.31
C GLY A 254 20.85 -4.57 8.77
N ILE A 255 19.59 -4.86 9.17
CA ILE A 255 18.90 -6.08 8.76
C ILE A 255 17.39 -5.88 8.64
N ASN A 256 16.79 -6.51 7.61
CA ASN A 256 15.34 -6.58 7.36
C ASN A 256 14.85 -7.99 7.69
N VAL A 257 14.42 -8.23 8.94
CA VAL A 257 14.08 -9.57 9.44
C VAL A 257 12.56 -9.79 9.36
N ARG A 258 12.13 -10.65 8.49
CA ARG A 258 10.72 -11.08 8.43
C ARG A 258 10.38 -12.05 9.55
N SER A 259 9.09 -12.15 9.89
CA SER A 259 8.58 -12.98 10.98
C SER A 259 8.98 -14.46 10.86
N ASN A 260 9.08 -14.97 9.63
CA ASN A 260 9.50 -16.37 9.36
C ASN A 260 11.02 -16.60 9.40
N ALA A 261 11.82 -15.54 9.57
CA ALA A 261 13.28 -15.57 9.57
C ALA A 261 13.89 -14.93 10.84
N ILE A 262 13.08 -14.70 11.87
CA ILE A 262 13.57 -14.16 13.15
C ILE A 262 14.55 -15.16 13.77
N PRO A 263 15.81 -14.75 14.01
CA PRO A 263 16.81 -15.65 14.57
C PRO A 263 16.45 -16.03 16.01
N SER A 264 16.78 -17.26 16.38
CA SER A 264 16.75 -17.68 17.80
C SER A 264 17.93 -17.10 18.55
N GLY A 265 17.74 -16.76 19.84
CA GLY A 265 18.78 -16.24 20.72
C GLY A 265 18.75 -14.72 20.89
N ASN A 266 19.87 -14.17 21.30
CA ASN A 266 19.98 -12.75 21.61
C ASN A 266 20.04 -11.89 20.35
N ILE A 267 19.11 -10.98 20.21
CA ILE A 267 19.00 -10.03 19.10
C ILE A 267 19.63 -8.71 19.52
N PRO A 268 20.71 -8.25 18.85
CA PRO A 268 21.35 -6.98 19.17
C PRO A 268 20.46 -5.81 18.75
N THR A 269 20.48 -4.73 19.52
CA THR A 269 19.67 -3.54 19.27
C THR A 269 20.54 -2.32 18.98
N LEU A 270 19.93 -1.20 18.57
CA LEU A 270 20.64 0.08 18.48
C LEU A 270 21.03 0.66 19.85
N PHE A 271 20.57 0.06 20.94
CA PHE A 271 21.09 0.34 22.30
C PHE A 271 22.14 -0.68 22.69
N THR A 272 23.34 -0.59 22.14
CA THR A 272 24.46 -1.51 22.39
C THR A 272 24.99 -1.35 23.84
N PRO A 273 25.29 -2.44 24.55
CA PRO A 273 25.28 -3.85 24.12
C PRO A 273 23.98 -4.59 24.45
N GLN A 274 22.87 -3.89 24.68
CA GLN A 274 21.62 -4.48 25.14
C GLN A 274 20.96 -5.34 24.04
N THR A 275 20.45 -6.49 24.43
CA THR A 275 19.77 -7.46 23.55
C THR A 275 18.44 -7.88 24.15
N PHE A 276 17.54 -8.41 23.32
CA PHE A 276 16.37 -9.19 23.73
C PHE A 276 16.35 -10.51 22.96
N SER A 277 15.48 -11.44 23.36
CA SER A 277 15.30 -12.71 22.63
C SER A 277 13.86 -12.90 22.20
N ILE A 278 13.64 -13.66 21.10
CA ILE A 278 12.31 -13.98 20.60
C ILE A 278 12.16 -15.50 20.50
N THR A 279 10.99 -16.01 20.91
CA THR A 279 10.59 -17.39 20.72
C THR A 279 9.17 -17.41 20.16
N GLY A 280 9.02 -17.82 18.90
CA GLY A 280 7.77 -17.66 18.18
C GLY A 280 7.39 -16.18 18.03
N THR A 281 6.26 -15.79 18.62
CA THR A 281 5.84 -14.38 18.68
C THR A 281 6.18 -13.67 19.98
N SER A 282 6.73 -14.41 20.98
CA SER A 282 6.99 -13.93 22.33
C SER A 282 8.39 -13.32 22.45
N ILE A 283 8.47 -12.09 22.92
CA ILE A 283 9.71 -11.33 23.12
C ILE A 283 10.02 -11.27 24.61
N ASN A 284 11.23 -11.70 24.98
CA ASN A 284 11.76 -11.63 26.33
C ASN A 284 12.84 -10.54 26.38
N ASP A 285 12.59 -9.47 27.11
CA ASP A 285 13.50 -8.35 27.30
C ASP A 285 14.25 -8.42 28.65
N ALA A 286 15.32 -7.65 28.79
CA ALA A 286 16.21 -7.71 29.96
C ALA A 286 15.62 -7.01 31.18
N GLY A 287 14.69 -6.09 31.04
CA GLY A 287 14.18 -5.23 32.13
C GLY A 287 12.82 -5.66 32.68
N SER A 288 12.24 -6.76 32.20
CA SER A 288 10.92 -7.21 32.60
C SER A 288 10.82 -8.74 32.66
N THR A 289 10.02 -9.25 33.59
CA THR A 289 9.68 -10.67 33.65
C THR A 289 8.45 -11.04 32.84
N VAL A 290 7.77 -10.05 32.23
CA VAL A 290 6.58 -10.24 31.43
C VAL A 290 6.96 -10.18 29.95
N ASN A 291 6.75 -11.25 29.24
CA ASN A 291 6.95 -11.31 27.79
C ASN A 291 5.96 -10.38 27.05
N LYS A 292 6.41 -9.82 25.94
CA LYS A 292 5.61 -9.06 24.98
C LYS A 292 5.38 -9.92 23.74
N ASN A 293 4.32 -9.65 23.01
CA ASN A 293 3.99 -10.45 21.84
C ASN A 293 3.95 -9.59 20.57
N ILE A 294 4.40 -10.17 19.48
CA ILE A 294 4.20 -9.60 18.16
C ILE A 294 2.74 -9.81 17.76
N THR A 295 2.03 -8.73 17.46
CA THR A 295 0.60 -8.72 17.14
C THR A 295 0.32 -8.49 15.66
N VAL A 296 1.20 -7.73 14.97
CA VAL A 296 1.21 -7.57 13.52
C VAL A 296 2.62 -7.79 13.03
N THR A 297 2.76 -8.61 12.00
CA THR A 297 4.06 -8.94 11.41
C THR A 297 4.23 -8.30 10.05
N ASP A 298 5.48 -8.13 9.64
CA ASP A 298 5.89 -7.96 8.25
C ASP A 298 5.32 -6.72 7.53
N VAL A 299 5.17 -5.59 8.25
CA VAL A 299 4.87 -4.31 7.60
C VAL A 299 6.15 -3.84 6.89
N GLN A 300 6.24 -4.12 5.59
CA GLN A 300 7.43 -3.83 4.79
C GLN A 300 7.45 -2.36 4.36
N CYS A 301 8.56 -1.69 4.64
CA CYS A 301 8.85 -0.31 4.29
C CYS A 301 10.04 -0.25 3.31
N SER A 302 10.29 0.89 2.68
CA SER A 302 11.44 1.08 1.78
C SER A 302 12.81 0.99 2.49
N ASN A 303 12.87 1.28 3.78
CA ASN A 303 14.10 1.28 4.58
C ASN A 303 14.11 0.25 5.72
N GLY A 304 13.22 -0.75 5.68
CA GLY A 304 13.16 -1.80 6.69
C GLY A 304 11.77 -2.39 6.87
N ILE A 305 11.56 -3.01 8.03
CA ILE A 305 10.32 -3.73 8.36
C ILE A 305 9.85 -3.37 9.77
N VAL A 306 8.54 -3.32 9.97
CA VAL A 306 7.92 -3.07 11.27
C VAL A 306 7.11 -4.28 11.72
N HIS A 307 7.30 -4.68 12.98
CA HIS A 307 6.44 -5.60 13.70
C HIS A 307 5.77 -4.86 14.85
N ALA A 308 4.43 -4.85 14.90
CA ALA A 308 3.71 -4.28 16.03
C ALA A 308 3.76 -5.22 17.24
N ILE A 309 3.94 -4.66 18.43
CA ILE A 309 4.01 -5.41 19.69
C ILE A 309 3.06 -4.86 20.74
N ASP A 310 2.56 -5.75 21.60
CA ASP A 310 1.58 -5.44 22.65
C ASP A 310 2.17 -4.86 23.93
N GLY A 311 3.51 -4.75 24.01
CA GLY A 311 4.21 -4.21 25.19
C GLY A 311 5.44 -3.42 24.80
N VAL A 312 5.85 -2.51 25.68
CA VAL A 312 7.12 -1.75 25.53
C VAL A 312 8.28 -2.62 26.00
N LEU A 313 9.32 -2.75 25.19
CA LEU A 313 10.54 -3.47 25.56
C LEU A 313 11.34 -2.61 26.54
N LEU A 314 11.71 -3.20 27.67
CA LEU A 314 12.45 -2.55 28.72
C LEU A 314 13.89 -3.09 28.76
N PRO A 315 14.91 -2.26 28.47
CA PRO A 315 16.30 -2.67 28.68
C PRO A 315 16.66 -2.67 30.17
N SER A 316 17.73 -3.36 30.50
CA SER A 316 18.38 -3.15 31.81
C SER A 316 19.22 -1.87 31.76
N PHE A 317 18.86 -0.89 32.54
CA PHE A 317 19.68 0.32 32.69
C PHE A 317 20.71 0.11 33.80
N PRO A 318 21.97 0.56 33.62
CA PRO A 318 22.99 0.52 34.64
C PRO A 318 22.72 1.47 35.80
#